data_b44789bb15d4a2c7784091a987a95201
#
_entry.id   b44789bb15d4a2c7784091a987a95201
#
_cell.length_a   1.000
_cell.length_b   1.000
_cell.length_c   1.000
_cell.angle_alpha   90.00
_cell.angle_beta   90.00
_cell.angle_gamma   90.00
#
_symmetry.space_group_name_H-M   'P 1'
#
loop_
_entity.id
_entity.type
_entity.pdbx_description
1 polymer ?
#
loop_
_entity_poly.entity_id
_entity_poly.type
_entity_poly.pdbx_seq_one_letter_code
_entity_poly.pdbx_strand_id
1 'polypeptide(L)'
;MAKCNKCGFCLPSCPTYNAAGQEAYSPRGRNAITRFAIEEKLPLNDDTERSIFTCLGCGACTAVCLSSVQTKDLIFQNRECQVDVGFYPKIADRLVKTLEKTRNISNDDPEDRNEWQELIKELPEGALEKEQAEVVFFVGCVASFFPLVQNIPANMAKIMLKAGIDFTILGGEEWCCGFPLVGTGMPEKLEEMKAHNLQKVADVGAKTVVFTCPSCFHTWQHFYETDLKLMHAT
;
A
#
# COMPACT_ATOMS: atom_id res chain seq x y z
N MET A 1 -21.61 6.95 -5.15
CA MET A 1 -21.76 7.01 -6.64
C MET A 1 -22.83 8.00 -7.09
N ALA A 2 -24.02 8.01 -6.52
CA ALA A 2 -25.13 8.89 -6.92
C ALA A 2 -24.78 10.39 -6.93
N LYS A 3 -23.81 10.83 -6.12
CA LYS A 3 -23.32 12.22 -6.05
C LYS A 3 -22.43 12.64 -7.23
N CYS A 4 -22.04 11.72 -8.12
CA CYS A 4 -21.14 12.05 -9.24
C CYS A 4 -21.88 12.85 -10.31
N ASN A 5 -21.58 14.14 -10.43
CA ASN A 5 -22.16 15.05 -11.43
C ASN A 5 -21.54 14.91 -12.83
N LYS A 6 -20.62 13.97 -13.04
CA LYS A 6 -19.91 13.73 -14.32
C LYS A 6 -19.17 14.96 -14.88
N CYS A 7 -18.82 15.94 -14.03
CA CYS A 7 -18.23 17.24 -14.43
C CYS A 7 -16.84 17.14 -15.07
N GLY A 8 -16.08 16.06 -14.79
CA GLY A 8 -14.77 15.82 -15.38
C GLY A 8 -13.58 16.44 -14.64
N PHE A 9 -13.75 17.17 -13.53
CA PHE A 9 -12.63 17.75 -12.76
C PHE A 9 -11.57 16.74 -12.31
N CYS A 10 -11.95 15.48 -12.15
CA CYS A 10 -11.03 14.40 -11.79
C CYS A 10 -10.18 13.84 -12.96
N LEU A 11 -10.48 14.21 -14.22
CA LEU A 11 -9.79 13.66 -15.38
C LEU A 11 -8.33 14.09 -15.45
N PRO A 12 -8.02 15.40 -15.38
CA PRO A 12 -6.62 15.86 -15.48
C PRO A 12 -5.71 15.32 -14.39
N SER A 13 -6.26 15.03 -13.20
CA SER A 13 -5.49 14.50 -12.07
C SER A 13 -5.29 12.98 -12.11
N CYS A 14 -5.93 12.28 -13.06
CA CYS A 14 -5.87 10.82 -13.12
C CYS A 14 -4.69 10.32 -13.98
N PRO A 15 -3.68 9.65 -13.39
CA PRO A 15 -2.53 9.18 -14.15
C PRO A 15 -2.91 8.12 -15.20
N THR A 16 -3.85 7.23 -14.91
CA THR A 16 -4.27 6.20 -15.87
C THR A 16 -5.10 6.76 -17.03
N TYR A 17 -5.89 7.82 -16.78
CA TYR A 17 -6.56 8.53 -17.86
C TYR A 17 -5.56 9.28 -18.75
N ASN A 18 -4.60 9.97 -18.15
CA ASN A 18 -3.58 10.72 -18.89
C ASN A 18 -2.72 9.80 -19.77
N ALA A 19 -2.44 8.57 -19.30
CA ALA A 19 -1.67 7.60 -20.07
C ALA A 19 -2.46 6.94 -21.19
N ALA A 20 -3.75 6.61 -20.97
CA ALA A 20 -4.56 5.83 -21.90
C ALA A 20 -5.40 6.69 -22.85
N GLY A 21 -5.76 7.92 -22.47
CA GLY A 21 -6.64 8.81 -23.24
C GLY A 21 -8.09 8.31 -23.40
N GLN A 22 -8.49 7.30 -22.64
CA GLN A 22 -9.80 6.65 -22.75
C GLN A 22 -10.64 6.85 -21.51
N GLU A 23 -11.93 7.17 -21.69
CA GLU A 23 -12.86 7.45 -20.59
C GLU A 23 -13.00 6.27 -19.62
N ALA A 24 -12.95 5.03 -20.11
CA ALA A 24 -13.02 3.84 -19.27
C ALA A 24 -11.94 3.80 -18.18
N TYR A 25 -10.79 4.42 -18.41
CA TYR A 25 -9.68 4.51 -17.45
C TYR A 25 -9.69 5.79 -16.62
N SER A 26 -10.74 6.63 -16.77
CA SER A 26 -10.94 7.82 -15.95
C SER A 26 -11.68 7.51 -14.66
N PRO A 27 -11.55 8.35 -13.61
CA PRO A 27 -12.33 8.17 -12.38
C PRO A 27 -13.84 8.28 -12.65
N ARG A 28 -14.25 9.19 -13.52
CA ARG A 28 -15.64 9.38 -13.92
C ARG A 28 -16.18 8.15 -14.66
N GLY A 29 -15.39 7.61 -15.59
CA GLY A 29 -15.73 6.39 -16.34
C GLY A 29 -15.86 5.19 -15.43
N ARG A 30 -14.90 4.99 -14.50
CA ARG A 30 -14.96 3.91 -13.51
C ARG A 30 -16.19 4.02 -12.60
N ASN A 31 -16.55 5.22 -12.15
CA ASN A 31 -17.78 5.43 -11.38
C ASN A 31 -19.03 5.06 -12.20
N ALA A 32 -19.04 5.34 -13.51
CA ALA A 32 -20.14 4.96 -14.39
C ALA A 32 -20.20 3.45 -14.60
N ILE A 33 -19.05 2.80 -14.86
CA ILE A 33 -18.93 1.33 -14.99
C ILE A 33 -19.44 0.65 -13.72
N THR A 34 -18.97 1.06 -12.56
CA THR A 34 -19.38 0.50 -11.27
C THR A 34 -20.89 0.68 -11.06
N ARG A 35 -21.42 1.85 -11.35
CA ARG A 35 -22.86 2.11 -11.24
C ARG A 35 -23.68 1.21 -12.16
N PHE A 36 -23.31 1.11 -13.42
CA PHE A 36 -24.07 0.33 -14.39
C PHE A 36 -23.94 -1.18 -14.14
N ALA A 37 -22.82 -1.66 -13.59
CA ALA A 37 -22.71 -3.03 -13.14
C ALA A 37 -23.68 -3.34 -11.98
N ILE A 38 -23.77 -2.45 -10.98
CA ILE A 38 -24.72 -2.59 -9.87
C ILE A 38 -26.18 -2.50 -10.35
N GLU A 39 -26.48 -1.69 -11.33
CA GLU A 39 -27.82 -1.56 -11.94
C GLU A 39 -28.12 -2.70 -12.94
N GLU A 40 -27.25 -3.71 -13.06
CA GLU A 40 -27.36 -4.85 -14.01
C GLU A 40 -27.47 -4.42 -15.50
N LYS A 41 -27.02 -3.19 -15.81
CA LYS A 41 -27.02 -2.64 -17.18
C LYS A 41 -25.73 -2.89 -17.96
N LEU A 42 -24.67 -3.30 -17.26
CA LEU A 42 -23.37 -3.61 -17.82
C LEU A 42 -22.87 -4.94 -17.26
N PRO A 43 -22.65 -5.97 -18.08
CA PRO A 43 -22.10 -7.23 -17.62
C PRO A 43 -20.63 -7.09 -17.22
N LEU A 44 -20.17 -7.92 -16.29
CA LEU A 44 -18.75 -8.09 -16.04
C LEU A 44 -18.09 -8.77 -17.26
N ASN A 45 -17.00 -8.20 -17.73
CA ASN A 45 -16.19 -8.70 -18.83
C ASN A 45 -14.76 -8.17 -18.70
N ASP A 46 -13.85 -8.66 -19.55
CA ASP A 46 -12.42 -8.31 -19.50
C ASP A 46 -12.16 -6.80 -19.57
N ASP A 47 -13.00 -6.03 -20.29
CA ASP A 47 -12.84 -4.58 -20.38
C ASP A 47 -13.24 -3.87 -19.08
N THR A 48 -14.31 -4.35 -18.43
CA THR A 48 -14.73 -3.82 -17.12
C THR A 48 -13.73 -4.19 -16.03
N GLU A 49 -13.23 -5.42 -16.01
CA GLU A 49 -12.14 -5.85 -15.13
C GLU A 49 -10.92 -4.97 -15.31
N ARG A 50 -10.42 -4.88 -16.55
CA ARG A 50 -9.24 -4.08 -16.88
C ARG A 50 -9.39 -2.62 -16.43
N SER A 51 -10.56 -2.02 -16.68
CA SER A 51 -10.85 -0.66 -16.23
C SER A 51 -10.69 -0.51 -14.71
N ILE A 52 -11.28 -1.39 -13.93
CA ILE A 52 -11.30 -1.32 -12.47
C ILE A 52 -9.92 -1.65 -11.87
N PHE A 53 -9.27 -2.72 -12.34
CA PHE A 53 -7.99 -3.17 -11.77
C PHE A 53 -6.77 -2.38 -12.22
N THR A 54 -6.84 -1.58 -13.29
CA THR A 54 -5.77 -0.65 -13.67
C THR A 54 -5.77 0.66 -12.87
N CYS A 55 -6.77 0.91 -12.01
CA CYS A 55 -6.74 2.05 -11.11
C CYS A 55 -5.58 1.93 -10.12
N LEU A 56 -4.76 2.98 -9.99
CA LEU A 56 -3.61 2.98 -9.06
C LEU A 56 -4.00 3.19 -7.59
N GLY A 57 -5.29 3.46 -7.29
CA GLY A 57 -5.71 3.72 -5.91
C GLY A 57 -5.13 4.99 -5.28
N CYS A 58 -4.56 5.90 -6.07
CA CYS A 58 -3.79 7.06 -5.58
C CYS A 58 -4.62 8.15 -4.88
N GLY A 59 -5.96 8.12 -4.98
CA GLY A 59 -6.84 9.08 -4.33
C GLY A 59 -6.92 10.48 -4.94
N ALA A 60 -6.11 10.82 -5.96
CA ALA A 60 -6.10 12.15 -6.57
C ALA A 60 -7.47 12.62 -7.04
N CYS A 61 -8.27 11.71 -7.60
CA CYS A 61 -9.65 11.99 -8.02
C CYS A 61 -10.59 12.31 -6.85
N THR A 62 -10.38 11.71 -5.70
CA THR A 62 -11.13 11.99 -4.47
C THR A 62 -10.80 13.40 -3.95
N ALA A 63 -9.52 13.75 -3.92
CA ALA A 63 -9.02 15.03 -3.41
C ALA A 63 -9.53 16.23 -4.20
N VAL A 64 -9.72 16.10 -5.52
CA VAL A 64 -10.21 17.21 -6.37
C VAL A 64 -11.72 17.19 -6.59
N CYS A 65 -12.46 16.26 -5.99
CA CYS A 65 -13.89 16.10 -6.26
C CYS A 65 -14.73 17.11 -5.48
N LEU A 66 -15.32 18.09 -6.16
CA LEU A 66 -16.21 19.09 -5.57
C LEU A 66 -17.50 18.48 -4.99
N SER A 67 -17.91 17.31 -5.49
CA SER A 67 -19.07 16.57 -4.98
C SER A 67 -18.70 15.56 -3.91
N SER A 68 -17.46 15.57 -3.42
CA SER A 68 -16.94 14.67 -2.36
C SER A 68 -17.19 13.17 -2.63
N VAL A 69 -17.10 12.76 -3.90
CA VAL A 69 -17.21 11.34 -4.27
C VAL A 69 -15.92 10.60 -3.92
N GLN A 70 -16.02 9.60 -3.08
CA GLN A 70 -14.90 8.76 -2.66
C GLN A 70 -14.59 7.69 -3.72
N THR A 71 -14.12 8.13 -4.90
CA THR A 71 -13.92 7.26 -6.06
C THR A 71 -12.89 6.16 -5.77
N LYS A 72 -11.83 6.46 -5.02
CA LYS A 72 -10.83 5.47 -4.63
C LYS A 72 -11.48 4.31 -3.86
N ASP A 73 -12.26 4.61 -2.85
CA ASP A 73 -12.89 3.61 -1.98
C ASP A 73 -13.94 2.79 -2.75
N LEU A 74 -14.72 3.46 -3.62
CA LEU A 74 -15.64 2.78 -4.52
C LEU A 74 -14.96 1.77 -5.46
N ILE A 75 -13.75 2.09 -5.93
CA ILE A 75 -12.97 1.18 -6.78
C ILE A 75 -12.48 -0.03 -5.97
N PHE A 76 -12.01 0.18 -4.75
CA PHE A 76 -11.55 -0.92 -3.90
C PHE A 76 -12.72 -1.84 -3.54
N GLN A 77 -13.85 -1.30 -3.11
CA GLN A 77 -15.07 -2.09 -2.88
C GLN A 77 -15.54 -2.84 -4.14
N ASN A 78 -15.43 -2.22 -5.32
CA ASN A 78 -15.76 -2.93 -6.57
C ASN A 78 -14.80 -4.12 -6.82
N ARG A 79 -13.50 -3.97 -6.53
CA ARG A 79 -12.53 -5.07 -6.62
C ARG A 79 -12.89 -6.22 -5.67
N GLU A 80 -13.24 -5.91 -4.43
CA GLU A 80 -13.71 -6.90 -3.45
C GLU A 80 -14.92 -7.66 -3.99
N CYS A 81 -15.96 -6.96 -4.46
CA CYS A 81 -17.13 -7.60 -5.06
C CYS A 81 -16.78 -8.47 -6.30
N GLN A 82 -15.83 -8.04 -7.12
CA GLN A 82 -15.39 -8.85 -8.27
C GLN A 82 -14.59 -10.08 -7.84
N VAL A 83 -13.78 -9.98 -6.81
CA VAL A 83 -13.08 -11.13 -6.20
C VAL A 83 -14.07 -12.14 -5.65
N ASP A 84 -15.09 -11.70 -4.92
CA ASP A 84 -16.12 -12.57 -4.34
C ASP A 84 -16.85 -13.42 -5.39
N VAL A 85 -17.03 -12.90 -6.59
CA VAL A 85 -17.64 -13.65 -7.71
C VAL A 85 -16.61 -14.35 -8.61
N GLY A 86 -15.33 -14.35 -8.22
CA GLY A 86 -14.25 -15.02 -8.95
C GLY A 86 -13.80 -14.32 -10.24
N PHE A 87 -14.21 -13.07 -10.43
CA PHE A 87 -13.95 -12.27 -11.63
C PHE A 87 -12.88 -11.19 -11.37
N TYR A 88 -11.61 -11.56 -11.45
CA TYR A 88 -10.46 -10.69 -11.20
C TYR A 88 -9.21 -11.17 -11.94
N PRO A 89 -8.19 -10.29 -12.14
CA PRO A 89 -6.93 -10.66 -12.80
C PRO A 89 -6.22 -11.80 -12.06
N LYS A 90 -5.99 -12.93 -12.72
CA LYS A 90 -5.37 -14.12 -12.10
C LYS A 90 -3.93 -13.91 -11.64
N ILE A 91 -3.29 -12.79 -12.02
CA ILE A 91 -2.00 -12.39 -11.46
C ILE A 91 -2.09 -12.12 -9.94
N ALA A 92 -3.28 -11.76 -9.42
CA ALA A 92 -3.49 -11.56 -8.00
C ALA A 92 -3.25 -12.84 -7.18
N ASP A 93 -3.61 -14.02 -7.72
CA ASP A 93 -3.33 -15.31 -7.07
C ASP A 93 -1.82 -15.56 -6.89
N ARG A 94 -1.01 -15.13 -7.87
CA ARG A 94 0.46 -15.24 -7.76
C ARG A 94 1.00 -14.31 -6.69
N LEU A 95 0.48 -13.09 -6.62
CA LEU A 95 0.85 -12.14 -5.58
C LEU A 95 0.52 -12.68 -4.18
N VAL A 96 -0.69 -13.23 -4.00
CA VAL A 96 -1.09 -13.85 -2.73
C VAL A 96 -0.12 -14.97 -2.35
N LYS A 97 0.15 -15.91 -3.26
CA LYS A 97 1.10 -17.00 -3.01
C LYS A 97 2.52 -16.50 -2.67
N THR A 98 2.96 -15.43 -3.32
CA THR A 98 4.25 -14.81 -3.01
C THR A 98 4.26 -14.27 -1.58
N LEU A 99 3.22 -13.52 -1.19
CA LEU A 99 3.09 -12.97 0.15
C LEU A 99 2.96 -14.05 1.23
N GLU A 100 2.24 -15.13 0.94
CA GLU A 100 2.12 -16.29 1.85
C GLU A 100 3.47 -17.00 2.05
N LYS A 101 4.32 -17.05 1.00
CA LYS A 101 5.59 -17.76 1.03
C LYS A 101 6.72 -16.96 1.68
N THR A 102 6.90 -15.69 1.27
CA THR A 102 8.08 -14.89 1.64
C THR A 102 7.75 -13.66 2.46
N ARG A 103 6.48 -13.41 2.73
CA ARG A 103 6.00 -12.25 3.49
C ARG A 103 6.39 -10.89 2.88
N ASN A 104 6.79 -10.88 1.60
CA ASN A 104 7.12 -9.68 0.83
C ASN A 104 6.66 -9.80 -0.63
N ILE A 105 6.66 -8.67 -1.36
CA ILE A 105 6.19 -8.63 -2.75
C ILE A 105 7.24 -9.02 -3.78
N SER A 106 8.51 -9.05 -3.41
CA SER A 106 9.64 -9.33 -4.31
C SER A 106 9.90 -10.81 -4.49
N ASN A 107 9.42 -11.66 -3.56
CA ASN A 107 9.72 -13.08 -3.44
C ASN A 107 11.18 -13.36 -3.05
N ASP A 108 11.87 -12.38 -2.50
CA ASP A 108 13.22 -12.51 -1.96
C ASP A 108 13.19 -13.12 -0.54
N ASP A 109 14.36 -13.58 -0.07
CA ASP A 109 14.48 -14.08 1.29
C ASP A 109 14.22 -12.96 2.29
N PRO A 110 13.37 -13.16 3.31
CA PRO A 110 13.16 -12.17 4.36
C PRO A 110 14.45 -11.72 5.05
N GLU A 111 15.47 -12.54 5.12
CA GLU A 111 16.78 -12.24 5.72
C GLU A 111 17.53 -11.13 4.95
N ASP A 112 17.34 -11.04 3.64
CA ASP A 112 17.97 -10.03 2.77
C ASP A 112 17.33 -8.63 2.94
N ARG A 113 16.26 -8.51 3.74
CA ARG A 113 15.54 -7.25 3.94
C ARG A 113 16.42 -6.10 4.42
N ASN A 114 17.53 -6.39 5.04
CA ASN A 114 18.44 -5.42 5.66
C ASN A 114 19.64 -5.02 4.80
N GLU A 115 19.83 -5.56 3.60
CA GLU A 115 20.97 -5.28 2.73
C GLU A 115 21.20 -3.79 2.42
N TRP A 116 20.11 -2.99 2.40
CA TRP A 116 20.20 -1.55 2.21
C TRP A 116 21.06 -0.83 3.30
N GLN A 117 21.27 -1.46 4.45
CA GLN A 117 22.13 -0.92 5.52
C GLN A 117 23.59 -0.77 5.07
N GLU A 118 24.06 -1.60 4.13
CA GLU A 118 25.41 -1.52 3.55
C GLU A 118 25.68 -0.16 2.87
N LEU A 119 24.64 0.56 2.48
CA LEU A 119 24.75 1.92 1.92
C LEU A 119 25.05 2.99 3.00
N ILE A 120 25.05 2.62 4.26
CA ILE A 120 25.37 3.51 5.38
C ILE A 120 26.81 3.23 5.82
N LYS A 121 27.73 4.09 5.37
CA LYS A 121 29.14 4.01 5.78
C LYS A 121 29.26 4.17 7.31
N GLU A 122 30.15 3.39 7.91
CA GLU A 122 30.48 3.46 9.35
C GLU A 122 29.29 3.16 10.28
N LEU A 123 28.27 2.42 9.80
CA LEU A 123 27.22 1.94 10.66
C LEU A 123 27.74 0.74 11.48
N PRO A 124 27.72 0.79 12.82
CA PRO A 124 28.05 -0.38 13.61
C PRO A 124 27.05 -1.52 13.37
N GLU A 125 27.54 -2.75 13.38
CA GLU A 125 26.68 -3.92 13.27
C GLU A 125 25.59 -3.90 14.34
N GLY A 126 24.36 -4.21 13.97
CA GLY A 126 23.19 -4.21 14.87
C GLY A 126 22.71 -2.83 15.34
N ALA A 127 23.33 -1.72 14.88
CA ALA A 127 22.97 -0.38 15.35
C ALA A 127 21.53 0.02 15.09
N LEU A 128 20.90 -0.56 14.07
CA LEU A 128 19.49 -0.31 13.72
C LEU A 128 18.54 -1.42 14.21
N GLU A 129 19.04 -2.51 14.76
CA GLU A 129 18.26 -3.67 15.20
C GLU A 129 18.31 -3.81 16.73
N LYS A 130 17.62 -2.89 17.40
CA LYS A 130 17.57 -2.84 18.86
C LYS A 130 16.43 -3.70 19.39
N GLU A 131 16.63 -4.35 20.51
CA GLU A 131 15.58 -5.10 21.23
C GLU A 131 14.46 -4.19 21.74
N GLN A 132 14.76 -2.92 22.05
CA GLN A 132 13.80 -1.92 22.53
C GLN A 132 14.09 -0.56 21.89
N ALA A 133 13.04 0.15 21.50
CA ALA A 133 13.12 1.51 20.98
C ALA A 133 11.77 2.23 21.10
N GLU A 134 11.78 3.57 21.16
CA GLU A 134 10.54 4.35 21.16
C GLU A 134 9.86 4.39 19.78
N VAL A 135 10.63 4.19 18.72
CA VAL A 135 10.18 4.32 17.33
C VAL A 135 10.55 3.08 16.53
N VAL A 136 9.60 2.52 15.79
CA VAL A 136 9.89 1.57 14.72
C VAL A 136 9.93 2.32 13.39
N PHE A 137 11.02 2.18 12.64
CA PHE A 137 11.07 2.57 11.24
C PHE A 137 10.64 1.39 10.38
N PHE A 138 9.39 1.41 9.91
CA PHE A 138 8.82 0.41 9.02
C PHE A 138 9.29 0.70 7.59
N VAL A 139 10.25 -0.08 7.09
CA VAL A 139 10.94 0.17 5.83
C VAL A 139 10.05 -0.12 4.61
N GLY A 140 9.31 -1.21 4.66
CA GLY A 140 8.45 -1.67 3.57
C GLY A 140 9.21 -2.44 2.47
N CYS A 141 8.52 -3.37 1.80
CA CYS A 141 9.14 -4.30 0.86
C CYS A 141 9.89 -3.61 -0.30
N VAL A 142 9.31 -2.57 -0.90
CA VAL A 142 9.94 -1.89 -2.05
C VAL A 142 11.27 -1.26 -1.67
N ALA A 143 11.32 -0.55 -0.55
CA ALA A 143 12.54 0.09 -0.09
C ALA A 143 13.60 -0.91 0.38
N SER A 144 13.18 -2.08 0.90
CA SER A 144 14.08 -3.13 1.33
C SER A 144 14.74 -3.87 0.15
N PHE A 145 13.95 -4.35 -0.82
CA PHE A 145 14.40 -5.31 -1.81
C PHE A 145 14.70 -4.74 -3.21
N PHE A 146 14.31 -3.49 -3.51
CA PHE A 146 14.52 -2.93 -4.85
C PHE A 146 15.74 -1.99 -4.86
N PRO A 147 16.86 -2.37 -5.50
CA PRO A 147 18.13 -1.62 -5.41
C PRO A 147 18.02 -0.15 -5.81
N LEU A 148 17.14 0.18 -6.78
CA LEU A 148 16.98 1.56 -7.25
C LEU A 148 16.46 2.53 -6.18
N VAL A 149 15.82 2.02 -5.12
CA VAL A 149 15.21 2.85 -4.08
C VAL A 149 15.79 2.61 -2.68
N GLN A 150 16.74 1.71 -2.50
CA GLN A 150 17.39 1.40 -1.21
C GLN A 150 18.10 2.62 -0.59
N ASN A 151 18.43 3.64 -1.38
CA ASN A 151 18.91 4.92 -0.84
C ASN A 151 17.88 5.66 0.03
N ILE A 152 16.58 5.37 -0.12
CA ILE A 152 15.52 6.02 0.66
C ILE A 152 15.63 5.60 2.14
N PRO A 153 15.56 4.30 2.50
CA PRO A 153 15.69 3.88 3.90
C PRO A 153 17.06 4.21 4.47
N ALA A 154 18.15 4.06 3.68
CA ALA A 154 19.49 4.41 4.13
C ALA A 154 19.62 5.90 4.52
N ASN A 155 19.08 6.80 3.73
CA ASN A 155 19.11 8.22 4.04
C ASN A 155 18.16 8.58 5.19
N MET A 156 16.99 7.95 5.28
CA MET A 156 16.09 8.16 6.41
C MET A 156 16.73 7.72 7.72
N ALA A 157 17.36 6.55 7.76
CA ALA A 157 18.09 6.07 8.93
C ALA A 157 19.21 7.05 9.34
N LYS A 158 19.99 7.56 8.38
CA LYS A 158 21.02 8.61 8.65
C LYS A 158 20.42 9.87 9.26
N ILE A 159 19.26 10.31 8.78
CA ILE A 159 18.55 11.49 9.32
C ILE A 159 18.12 11.22 10.76
N MET A 160 17.49 10.06 11.01
CA MET A 160 17.03 9.69 12.34
C MET A 160 18.19 9.54 13.35
N LEU A 161 19.30 8.91 12.92
CA LEU A 161 20.53 8.82 13.74
C LEU A 161 21.09 10.19 14.08
N LYS A 162 21.22 11.09 13.10
CA LYS A 162 21.71 12.46 13.33
C LYS A 162 20.79 13.30 14.20
N ALA A 163 19.48 13.04 14.13
CA ALA A 163 18.49 13.70 14.98
C ALA A 163 18.45 13.14 16.41
N GLY A 164 19.21 12.08 16.70
CA GLY A 164 19.22 11.45 18.02
C GLY A 164 17.91 10.73 18.36
N ILE A 165 17.16 10.30 17.34
CA ILE A 165 15.90 9.57 17.53
C ILE A 165 16.23 8.14 17.96
N ASP A 166 15.61 7.70 19.07
CA ASP A 166 15.68 6.31 19.49
C ASP A 166 14.74 5.46 18.64
N PHE A 167 15.29 4.78 17.63
CA PHE A 167 14.53 3.95 16.72
C PHE A 167 15.19 2.59 16.47
N THR A 168 14.38 1.65 15.99
CA THR A 168 14.79 0.35 15.50
C THR A 168 14.08 0.03 14.17
N ILE A 169 14.61 -0.93 13.42
CA ILE A 169 13.93 -1.61 12.32
C ILE A 169 13.55 -3.02 12.76
N LEU A 170 12.59 -3.64 12.08
CA LEU A 170 12.17 -5.01 12.37
C LEU A 170 12.98 -6.06 11.60
N GLY A 171 13.80 -5.63 10.64
CA GLY A 171 14.66 -6.52 9.86
C GLY A 171 13.88 -7.60 9.12
N GLY A 172 14.39 -8.83 9.12
CA GLY A 172 13.74 -10.00 8.53
C GLY A 172 12.36 -10.31 9.10
N GLU A 173 12.08 -9.84 10.33
CA GLU A 173 10.78 -9.98 10.98
C GLU A 173 9.71 -8.98 10.48
N GLU A 174 10.07 -8.00 9.66
CA GLU A 174 9.10 -7.09 9.05
C GLU A 174 8.37 -7.79 7.90
N TRP A 175 7.07 -7.99 8.04
CA TRP A 175 6.24 -8.51 6.96
C TRP A 175 5.66 -7.39 6.11
N CYS A 176 5.21 -7.73 4.89
CA CYS A 176 4.53 -6.77 4.03
C CYS A 176 3.40 -6.05 4.78
N CYS A 177 3.24 -4.75 4.53
CA CYS A 177 2.12 -3.99 5.12
C CYS A 177 0.72 -4.47 4.67
N GLY A 178 0.65 -5.30 3.61
CA GLY A 178 -0.59 -5.83 3.06
C GLY A 178 -1.30 -4.93 2.04
N PHE A 179 -0.76 -3.75 1.71
CA PHE A 179 -1.36 -2.90 0.67
C PHE A 179 -1.67 -3.64 -0.64
N PRO A 180 -0.82 -4.57 -1.14
CA PRO A 180 -1.13 -5.31 -2.36
C PRO A 180 -2.41 -6.16 -2.25
N LEU A 181 -2.71 -6.71 -1.06
CA LEU A 181 -3.93 -7.47 -0.81
C LEU A 181 -5.17 -6.56 -0.86
N VAL A 182 -5.11 -5.43 -0.16
CA VAL A 182 -6.17 -4.40 -0.23
C VAL A 182 -6.33 -3.91 -1.67
N GLY A 183 -5.20 -3.63 -2.34
CA GLY A 183 -5.19 -3.14 -3.72
C GLY A 183 -5.75 -4.12 -4.75
N THR A 184 -5.73 -5.42 -4.47
CA THR A 184 -6.30 -6.47 -5.33
C THR A 184 -7.72 -6.89 -4.92
N GLY A 185 -8.31 -6.28 -3.90
CA GLY A 185 -9.66 -6.58 -3.44
C GLY A 185 -9.76 -7.82 -2.54
N MET A 186 -8.67 -8.15 -1.82
CA MET A 186 -8.57 -9.29 -0.90
C MET A 186 -8.18 -8.83 0.52
N PRO A 187 -8.88 -7.84 1.12
CA PRO A 187 -8.48 -7.28 2.41
C PRO A 187 -8.55 -8.31 3.55
N GLU A 188 -9.38 -9.34 3.43
CA GLU A 188 -9.50 -10.42 4.43
C GLU A 188 -8.20 -11.21 4.64
N LYS A 189 -7.32 -11.21 3.62
CA LYS A 189 -5.99 -11.85 3.70
C LYS A 189 -4.94 -10.99 4.44
N LEU A 190 -5.29 -9.77 4.83
CA LEU A 190 -4.40 -8.86 5.55
C LEU A 190 -4.19 -9.25 7.02
N GLU A 191 -5.15 -9.93 7.65
CA GLU A 191 -5.22 -10.11 9.10
C GLU A 191 -3.97 -10.76 9.70
N GLU A 192 -3.42 -11.79 9.04
CA GLU A 192 -2.19 -12.45 9.52
C GLU A 192 -0.99 -11.50 9.52
N MET A 193 -0.82 -10.72 8.45
CA MET A 193 0.28 -9.74 8.34
C MET A 193 0.12 -8.61 9.33
N LYS A 194 -1.11 -8.13 9.51
CA LYS A 194 -1.46 -7.10 10.49
C LYS A 194 -1.12 -7.55 11.90
N ALA A 195 -1.59 -8.73 12.30
CA ALA A 195 -1.35 -9.27 13.63
C ALA A 195 0.15 -9.45 13.90
N HIS A 196 0.90 -10.00 12.95
CA HIS A 196 2.33 -10.18 13.08
C HIS A 196 3.08 -8.85 13.23
N ASN A 197 2.86 -7.90 12.33
CA ASN A 197 3.55 -6.61 12.37
C ASN A 197 3.23 -5.82 13.65
N LEU A 198 1.97 -5.84 14.12
CA LEU A 198 1.58 -5.21 15.38
C LEU A 198 2.28 -5.86 16.58
N GLN A 199 2.36 -7.21 16.59
CA GLN A 199 3.06 -7.93 17.64
C GLN A 199 4.55 -7.58 17.66
N LYS A 200 5.22 -7.52 16.51
CA LYS A 200 6.64 -7.15 16.46
C LYS A 200 6.91 -5.72 16.91
N VAL A 201 6.04 -4.78 16.59
CA VAL A 201 6.14 -3.41 17.12
C VAL A 201 5.92 -3.38 18.63
N ALA A 202 5.00 -4.19 19.13
CA ALA A 202 4.75 -4.30 20.58
C ALA A 202 5.94 -4.96 21.32
N ASP A 203 6.57 -5.98 20.73
CA ASP A 203 7.72 -6.69 21.30
C ASP A 203 8.90 -5.73 21.58
N VAL A 204 9.14 -4.77 20.69
CA VAL A 204 10.18 -3.73 20.89
C VAL A 204 9.73 -2.57 21.77
N GLY A 205 8.48 -2.55 22.20
CA GLY A 205 7.93 -1.52 23.10
C GLY A 205 7.72 -0.15 22.43
N ALA A 206 7.73 -0.08 21.10
CA ALA A 206 7.60 1.19 20.38
C ALA A 206 6.19 1.77 20.48
N LYS A 207 6.12 3.11 20.55
CA LYS A 207 4.88 3.88 20.57
C LYS A 207 4.60 4.61 19.26
N THR A 208 5.59 4.66 18.39
CA THR A 208 5.51 5.37 17.10
C THR A 208 6.04 4.47 15.99
N VAL A 209 5.35 4.48 14.85
CA VAL A 209 5.82 3.83 13.62
C VAL A 209 6.01 4.89 12.55
N VAL A 210 7.19 4.94 11.94
CA VAL A 210 7.57 5.89 10.89
C VAL A 210 7.68 5.15 9.56
N PHE A 211 7.16 5.75 8.51
CA PHE A 211 7.13 5.19 7.16
C PHE A 211 7.74 6.14 6.13
N THR A 212 8.45 5.61 5.15
CA THR A 212 8.83 6.35 3.93
C THR A 212 7.94 5.98 2.74
N CYS A 213 7.21 4.87 2.84
CA CYS A 213 6.30 4.42 1.78
C CYS A 213 4.87 4.89 2.06
N PRO A 214 4.26 5.69 1.16
CA PRO A 214 2.89 6.18 1.35
C PRO A 214 1.85 5.05 1.36
N SER A 215 2.09 3.95 0.62
CA SER A 215 1.19 2.80 0.63
C SER A 215 1.22 2.05 1.96
N CYS A 216 2.40 1.88 2.56
CA CYS A 216 2.53 1.30 3.89
C CYS A 216 1.84 2.18 4.94
N PHE A 217 2.13 3.49 4.95
CA PHE A 217 1.49 4.44 5.84
C PHE A 217 -0.04 4.41 5.72
N HIS A 218 -0.56 4.46 4.47
CA HIS A 218 -2.00 4.39 4.21
C HIS A 218 -2.62 3.10 4.74
N THR A 219 -1.98 1.95 4.50
CA THR A 219 -2.52 0.66 4.95
C THR A 219 -2.57 0.60 6.48
N TRP A 220 -1.51 1.01 7.15
CA TRP A 220 -1.49 1.09 8.60
C TRP A 220 -2.56 2.03 9.15
N GLN A 221 -2.73 3.21 8.55
CA GLN A 221 -3.68 4.21 8.99
C GLN A 221 -5.14 3.79 8.86
N HIS A 222 -5.47 2.97 7.86
CA HIS A 222 -6.86 2.65 7.53
C HIS A 222 -7.28 1.21 7.83
N PHE A 223 -6.33 0.30 8.00
CA PHE A 223 -6.61 -1.12 8.18
C PHE A 223 -5.97 -1.75 9.42
N TYR A 224 -4.98 -1.09 10.02
CA TYR A 224 -4.40 -1.53 11.30
C TYR A 224 -5.11 -0.79 12.42
N GLU A 225 -5.90 -1.51 13.21
CA GLU A 225 -6.58 -0.98 14.40
C GLU A 225 -5.55 -0.87 15.54
N THR A 226 -5.02 0.33 15.76
CA THR A 226 -3.93 0.55 16.71
C THR A 226 -3.95 1.96 17.30
N ASP A 227 -3.51 2.08 18.55
CA ASP A 227 -3.27 3.36 19.24
C ASP A 227 -1.86 3.91 18.99
N LEU A 228 -1.03 3.23 18.19
CA LEU A 228 0.31 3.68 17.83
C LEU A 228 0.26 5.01 17.08
N LYS A 229 1.20 5.88 17.36
CA LYS A 229 1.39 7.10 16.56
C LYS A 229 1.99 6.72 15.21
N LEU A 230 1.24 6.93 14.14
CA LEU A 230 1.69 6.66 12.77
C LEU A 230 2.18 7.96 12.11
N MET A 231 3.37 7.95 11.53
CA MET A 231 3.97 9.14 10.90
C MET A 231 4.56 8.78 9.54
N HIS A 232 4.25 9.59 8.53
CA HIS A 232 5.01 9.55 7.27
C HIS A 232 6.23 10.48 7.38
N ALA A 233 7.32 10.15 6.68
CA ALA A 233 8.58 10.91 6.76
C ALA A 233 8.50 12.34 6.18
N THR A 234 7.40 12.68 5.50
CA THR A 234 7.16 14.01 4.90
C THR A 234 5.99 14.71 5.54
#